data_e5480195b1a1837187c3a46c2b05a634
#
_entry.id   e5480195b1a1837187c3a46c2b05a634
#
_cell.length_a   1.000
_cell.length_b   1.000
_cell.length_c   1.000
_cell.angle_alpha   90.00
_cell.angle_beta   90.00
_cell.angle_gamma   90.00
#
_symmetry.space_group_name_H-M   'P 1'
#
loop_
_entity.id
_entity.type
_entity.pdbx_description
1 polymer ?
#
loop_
_entity_poly.entity_id
_entity_poly.type
_entity_poly.pdbx_seq_one_letter_code
_entity_poly.pdbx_strand_id
1 'polypeptide(L)'
;MRAFALLLLTATVVHLTATIAGAQFKSTATLVIAPTTVTDSKGKYIDALEPADLVLYDNGVRQPIQVDESFNPISLVVAVQTSGNSAAILDKLGASGILFAGLLAGDRGETALVTFSDEVRTLCGFTTNSDSLSAGLRSLHVQGTGAVALEAVMQSLAMLAKRKSDRRRILLAIAEKRDRSSKVKFPVVLREAQRQNVLIYWLTYSPFLEPFTARPKTVKSKDPKKDGEPLPPDMAPGNLLSVFTELAHQGKPDNSLELTRTTGGRAIGFLKQEALEEAIQAIASEVHRQYIVSFTPRPGKPAEYHTIRIEVKAHPELTARTRAGYWAMP
;
A
#
# COMPACT_ATOMS: atom_id res chain seq x y z
N MET A 1 -24.59 72.91 -44.50
CA MET A 1 -23.69 72.53 -43.35
C MET A 1 -24.50 71.95 -42.21
N ARG A 2 -25.23 70.83 -42.40
CA ARG A 2 -26.01 70.16 -41.34
C ARG A 2 -26.02 68.63 -41.49
N ALA A 3 -25.16 68.07 -42.35
CA ALA A 3 -25.16 66.63 -42.66
C ALA A 3 -23.87 65.89 -42.21
N PHE A 4 -22.91 66.56 -41.53
CA PHE A 4 -21.65 65.98 -41.18
C PHE A 4 -21.49 65.69 -39.66
N ALA A 5 -22.53 66.03 -38.85
CA ALA A 5 -22.44 65.87 -37.39
C ALA A 5 -23.12 64.57 -36.89
N LEU A 6 -23.73 63.76 -37.77
CA LEU A 6 -24.49 62.55 -37.33
C LEU A 6 -23.74 61.26 -37.57
N LEU A 7 -22.51 61.27 -38.13
CA LEU A 7 -21.78 60.05 -38.47
C LEU A 7 -20.63 59.72 -37.48
N LEU A 8 -20.44 60.51 -36.44
CA LEU A 8 -19.35 60.36 -35.47
C LEU A 8 -19.83 59.87 -34.11
N LEU A 9 -21.14 59.63 -33.93
CA LEU A 9 -21.69 59.17 -32.64
C LEU A 9 -22.06 57.66 -32.61
N THR A 10 -21.85 56.92 -33.68
CA THR A 10 -22.18 55.50 -33.74
C THR A 10 -21.00 54.55 -33.70
N ALA A 11 -19.76 55.09 -33.58
CA ALA A 11 -18.53 54.30 -33.60
C ALA A 11 -17.95 53.97 -32.22
N THR A 12 -18.58 54.41 -31.12
CA THR A 12 -17.98 54.26 -29.77
C THR A 12 -18.73 53.27 -28.84
N VAL A 13 -19.73 52.51 -29.33
CA VAL A 13 -20.49 51.60 -28.48
C VAL A 13 -20.16 50.12 -28.70
N VAL A 14 -19.21 49.76 -29.51
CA VAL A 14 -18.94 48.37 -29.91
C VAL A 14 -17.60 47.83 -29.42
N HIS A 15 -17.07 48.19 -28.32
CA HIS A 15 -15.88 47.45 -27.78
C HIS A 15 -15.80 47.45 -26.28
N LEU A 16 -16.89 46.97 -25.60
CA LEU A 16 -16.78 46.57 -24.23
C LEU A 16 -17.45 45.20 -24.03
N THR A 17 -17.09 44.20 -24.86
CA THR A 17 -17.27 42.80 -24.52
C THR A 17 -16.06 42.43 -23.65
N ALA A 18 -16.20 42.64 -22.35
CA ALA A 18 -15.30 42.08 -21.37
C ALA A 18 -15.31 40.55 -21.56
N THR A 19 -14.24 40.02 -22.12
CA THR A 19 -13.93 38.59 -22.06
C THR A 19 -13.75 38.25 -20.58
N ILE A 20 -14.83 37.77 -19.98
CA ILE A 20 -14.72 37.03 -18.70
C ILE A 20 -13.96 35.74 -19.08
N ALA A 21 -12.64 35.81 -19.04
CA ALA A 21 -11.80 34.62 -18.99
C ALA A 21 -12.16 33.92 -17.70
N GLY A 22 -13.11 33.00 -17.78
CA GLY A 22 -13.38 32.07 -16.71
C GLY A 22 -12.09 31.33 -16.41
N ALA A 23 -11.39 31.73 -15.35
CA ALA A 23 -10.34 30.93 -14.78
C ALA A 23 -10.98 29.59 -14.40
N GLN A 24 -10.85 28.60 -15.28
CA GLN A 24 -11.11 27.22 -14.93
C GLN A 24 -10.05 26.85 -13.87
N PHE A 25 -10.39 27.05 -12.61
CA PHE A 25 -9.71 26.39 -11.52
C PHE A 25 -9.91 24.88 -11.73
N LYS A 26 -8.95 24.24 -12.38
CA LYS A 26 -8.80 22.79 -12.25
C LYS A 26 -8.37 22.53 -10.81
N SER A 27 -9.34 22.48 -9.91
CA SER A 27 -9.13 21.86 -8.60
C SER A 27 -8.89 20.39 -8.89
N THR A 28 -7.64 19.99 -8.94
CA THR A 28 -7.24 18.58 -8.86
C THR A 28 -7.49 18.15 -7.43
N ALA A 29 -8.75 17.85 -7.10
CA ALA A 29 -9.07 17.26 -5.83
C ALA A 29 -8.26 15.97 -5.68
N THR A 30 -7.38 15.93 -4.69
CA THR A 30 -6.55 14.76 -4.43
C THR A 30 -7.45 13.62 -3.97
N LEU A 31 -7.65 12.63 -4.84
CA LEU A 31 -8.45 11.46 -4.53
C LEU A 31 -7.70 10.56 -3.55
N VAL A 32 -8.32 10.21 -2.45
CA VAL A 32 -7.80 9.21 -1.50
C VAL A 32 -8.31 7.84 -1.92
N ILE A 33 -7.37 6.92 -2.17
CA ILE A 33 -7.68 5.53 -2.52
C ILE A 33 -7.53 4.68 -1.27
N ALA A 34 -8.56 3.90 -0.96
CA ALA A 34 -8.64 2.99 0.18
C ALA A 34 -8.96 1.57 -0.32
N PRO A 35 -7.96 0.81 -0.80
CA PRO A 35 -8.15 -0.56 -1.22
C PRO A 35 -8.73 -1.38 -0.06
N THR A 36 -9.86 -2.01 -0.28
CA THR A 36 -10.65 -2.66 0.78
C THR A 36 -10.84 -4.13 0.48
N THR A 37 -10.47 -4.96 1.44
CA THR A 37 -10.72 -6.41 1.42
C THR A 37 -11.87 -6.71 2.36
N VAL A 38 -12.87 -7.45 1.90
CA VAL A 38 -13.98 -7.91 2.74
C VAL A 38 -13.93 -9.42 2.86
N THR A 39 -14.07 -9.91 4.10
CA THR A 39 -14.06 -11.34 4.41
C THR A 39 -15.19 -11.71 5.36
N ASP A 40 -15.63 -12.96 5.28
CA ASP A 40 -16.51 -13.56 6.29
C ASP A 40 -15.72 -14.00 7.54
N SER A 41 -16.41 -14.53 8.53
CA SER A 41 -15.84 -15.05 9.79
C SER A 41 -14.85 -16.21 9.60
N LYS A 42 -14.87 -16.88 8.43
CA LYS A 42 -13.95 -17.96 8.05
C LYS A 42 -12.76 -17.46 7.24
N GLY A 43 -12.68 -16.14 6.98
CA GLY A 43 -11.63 -15.53 6.17
C GLY A 43 -11.81 -15.68 4.66
N LYS A 44 -12.97 -16.14 4.19
CA LYS A 44 -13.31 -16.22 2.77
C LYS A 44 -13.59 -14.82 2.23
N TYR A 45 -13.00 -14.46 1.11
CA TYR A 45 -13.25 -13.18 0.44
C TYR A 45 -14.68 -13.08 -0.08
N ILE A 46 -15.26 -11.89 0.11
CA ILE A 46 -16.59 -11.52 -0.40
C ILE A 46 -16.33 -10.49 -1.51
N ASP A 47 -16.70 -10.81 -2.73
CA ASP A 47 -16.44 -10.04 -3.95
C ASP A 47 -17.72 -9.62 -4.71
N ALA A 48 -18.89 -9.82 -4.11
CA ALA A 48 -20.19 -9.52 -4.72
C ALA A 48 -20.96 -8.40 -3.99
N LEU A 49 -20.27 -7.48 -3.29
CA LEU A 49 -20.90 -6.34 -2.63
C LEU A 49 -21.07 -5.19 -3.62
N GLU A 50 -22.21 -4.53 -3.55
CA GLU A 50 -22.45 -3.31 -4.30
C GLU A 50 -21.80 -2.09 -3.62
N PRO A 51 -21.52 -1.00 -4.35
CA PRO A 51 -21.01 0.23 -3.75
C PRO A 51 -21.87 0.78 -2.60
N ALA A 52 -23.20 0.55 -2.64
CA ALA A 52 -24.14 0.95 -1.62
C ALA A 52 -24.01 0.18 -0.29
N ASP A 53 -23.36 -0.99 -0.32
CA ASP A 53 -23.11 -1.82 0.85
C ASP A 53 -21.92 -1.33 1.69
N LEU A 54 -21.07 -0.50 1.09
CA LEU A 54 -19.87 0.01 1.74
C LEU A 54 -20.09 1.42 2.30
N VAL A 55 -19.64 1.65 3.52
CA VAL A 55 -19.66 2.96 4.17
C VAL A 55 -18.27 3.30 4.66
N LEU A 56 -17.73 4.43 4.19
CA LEU A 56 -16.42 4.92 4.61
C LEU A 56 -16.57 6.12 5.55
N TYR A 57 -15.77 6.11 6.60
CA TYR A 57 -15.63 7.21 7.55
C TYR A 57 -14.21 7.76 7.50
N ASP A 58 -14.09 9.09 7.40
CA ASP A 58 -12.87 9.88 7.51
C ASP A 58 -12.91 10.66 8.82
N ASN A 59 -12.02 10.38 9.76
CA ASN A 59 -12.06 10.90 11.14
C ASN A 59 -13.46 10.77 11.77
N GLY A 60 -14.13 9.63 11.57
CA GLY A 60 -15.47 9.35 12.07
C GLY A 60 -16.61 10.01 11.29
N VAL A 61 -16.34 10.83 10.29
CA VAL A 61 -17.33 11.49 9.44
C VAL A 61 -17.56 10.69 8.16
N ARG A 62 -18.79 10.27 7.92
CA ARG A 62 -19.17 9.55 6.69
C ARG A 62 -18.84 10.37 5.45
N GLN A 63 -18.23 9.72 4.46
CA GLN A 63 -17.86 10.31 3.19
C GLN A 63 -18.65 9.69 2.02
N PRO A 64 -18.97 10.46 0.99
CA PRO A 64 -19.39 9.90 -0.28
C PRO A 64 -18.24 9.16 -0.92
N ILE A 65 -18.48 7.93 -1.36
CA ILE A 65 -17.43 7.06 -1.95
C ILE A 65 -17.75 6.75 -3.39
N GLN A 66 -16.70 6.44 -4.14
CA GLN A 66 -16.74 5.76 -5.42
C GLN A 66 -16.06 4.40 -5.25
N VAL A 67 -16.65 3.37 -5.82
CA VAL A 67 -16.05 2.04 -5.87
C VAL A 67 -15.77 1.75 -7.33
N ASP A 68 -14.50 1.58 -7.64
CA ASP A 68 -14.05 1.24 -8.98
C ASP A 68 -13.96 -0.28 -9.10
N GLU A 69 -14.72 -0.83 -10.04
CA GLU A 69 -14.65 -2.24 -10.42
C GLU A 69 -13.61 -2.46 -11.53
N SER A 70 -13.04 -1.39 -12.06
CA SER A 70 -12.07 -1.51 -13.14
C SER A 70 -10.75 -2.11 -12.61
N PHE A 71 -10.32 -3.16 -13.31
CA PHE A 71 -9.06 -3.83 -13.04
C PHE A 71 -7.89 -2.98 -13.56
N ASN A 72 -7.53 -1.95 -12.81
CA ASN A 72 -6.39 -1.11 -13.12
C ASN A 72 -5.11 -1.96 -13.14
N PRO A 73 -4.28 -1.83 -14.19
CA PRO A 73 -3.03 -2.58 -14.28
C PRO A 73 -2.14 -2.36 -13.06
N ILE A 74 -1.44 -3.39 -12.65
CA ILE A 74 -0.57 -3.35 -11.47
C ILE A 74 0.86 -2.99 -11.90
N SER A 75 1.50 -2.10 -11.14
CA SER A 75 2.95 -1.94 -11.10
C SER A 75 3.44 -2.53 -9.79
N LEU A 76 4.14 -3.65 -9.87
CA LEU A 76 4.67 -4.40 -8.74
C LEU A 76 6.17 -4.18 -8.61
N VAL A 77 6.65 -3.86 -7.41
CA VAL A 77 8.05 -4.02 -7.07
C VAL A 77 8.18 -5.20 -6.10
N VAL A 78 9.03 -6.15 -6.44
CA VAL A 78 9.44 -7.23 -5.54
C VAL A 78 10.80 -6.85 -4.95
N ALA A 79 10.85 -6.62 -3.63
CA ALA A 79 12.07 -6.27 -2.91
C ALA A 79 12.52 -7.46 -2.06
N VAL A 80 13.69 -8.01 -2.36
CA VAL A 80 14.19 -9.25 -1.75
C VAL A 80 15.43 -8.96 -0.91
N GLN A 81 15.40 -9.35 0.35
CA GLN A 81 16.58 -9.34 1.21
C GLN A 81 17.53 -10.47 0.78
N THR A 82 18.81 -10.12 0.58
CA THR A 82 19.85 -11.07 0.12
C THR A 82 20.97 -11.27 1.12
N SER A 83 20.81 -10.84 2.37
CA SER A 83 21.85 -10.98 3.41
C SER A 83 21.79 -12.32 4.13
N GLY A 84 22.95 -12.76 4.61
CA GLY A 84 23.24 -13.85 5.54
C GLY A 84 22.29 -15.06 5.56
N ASN A 85 21.19 -14.92 6.25
CA ASN A 85 20.25 -16.02 6.52
C ASN A 85 19.22 -16.27 5.39
N SER A 86 19.33 -15.56 4.25
CA SER A 86 18.38 -15.67 3.17
C SER A 86 18.65 -16.81 2.17
N ALA A 87 19.80 -17.49 2.26
CA ALA A 87 20.22 -18.49 1.25
C ALA A 87 19.12 -19.49 0.87
N ALA A 88 18.53 -20.16 1.87
CA ALA A 88 17.49 -21.18 1.64
C ALA A 88 16.21 -20.62 0.97
N ILE A 89 15.99 -19.31 1.05
CA ILE A 89 14.83 -18.64 0.47
C ILE A 89 15.14 -18.19 -0.95
N LEU A 90 16.37 -17.72 -1.22
CA LEU A 90 16.78 -17.26 -2.53
C LEU A 90 16.71 -18.39 -3.56
N ASP A 91 17.14 -19.61 -3.21
CA ASP A 91 17.02 -20.79 -4.06
C ASP A 91 15.56 -21.09 -4.45
N LYS A 92 14.64 -20.91 -3.50
CA LYS A 92 13.20 -21.13 -3.72
C LYS A 92 12.57 -20.06 -4.57
N LEU A 93 12.97 -18.79 -4.38
CA LEU A 93 12.49 -17.67 -5.18
C LEU A 93 12.83 -17.79 -6.65
N GLY A 94 13.98 -18.42 -6.98
CA GLY A 94 14.39 -18.67 -8.35
C GLY A 94 13.36 -19.45 -9.18
N ALA A 95 12.58 -20.33 -8.55
CA ALA A 95 11.50 -21.08 -9.20
C ALA A 95 10.17 -20.31 -9.27
N SER A 96 10.00 -19.26 -8.46
CA SER A 96 8.71 -18.58 -8.25
C SER A 96 8.47 -17.39 -9.19
N GLY A 97 9.35 -17.14 -10.17
CA GLY A 97 9.26 -15.95 -11.04
C GLY A 97 7.93 -15.80 -11.78
N ILE A 98 7.36 -16.90 -12.24
CA ILE A 98 6.06 -16.93 -12.93
C ILE A 98 4.92 -16.48 -12.00
N LEU A 99 5.00 -16.80 -10.70
CA LEU A 99 3.98 -16.43 -9.73
C LEU A 99 3.90 -14.90 -9.52
N PHE A 100 5.04 -14.22 -9.53
CA PHE A 100 5.06 -12.77 -9.35
C PHE A 100 4.52 -12.04 -10.58
N ALA A 101 4.94 -12.43 -11.77
CA ALA A 101 4.54 -11.78 -13.01
C ALA A 101 3.08 -12.13 -13.37
N GLY A 102 2.77 -13.43 -13.48
CA GLY A 102 1.47 -13.89 -13.95
C GLY A 102 0.37 -13.76 -12.90
N LEU A 103 0.63 -14.27 -11.69
CA LEU A 103 -0.42 -14.39 -10.68
C LEU A 103 -0.67 -13.06 -9.97
N LEU A 104 0.39 -12.34 -9.58
CA LEU A 104 0.25 -11.13 -8.77
C LEU A 104 0.10 -9.87 -9.61
N ALA A 105 0.94 -9.66 -10.63
CA ALA A 105 0.83 -8.49 -11.50
C ALA A 105 -0.28 -8.62 -12.55
N GLY A 106 -0.54 -9.84 -13.03
CA GLY A 106 -1.54 -10.13 -14.08
C GLY A 106 -1.08 -9.73 -15.47
N ASP A 107 -1.88 -10.06 -16.48
CA ASP A 107 -1.51 -9.93 -17.91
C ASP A 107 -1.14 -8.51 -18.35
N ARG A 108 -1.76 -7.48 -17.76
CA ARG A 108 -1.49 -6.05 -18.04
C ARG A 108 -0.52 -5.42 -17.04
N GLY A 109 -0.03 -6.22 -16.09
CA GLY A 109 0.87 -5.80 -15.04
C GLY A 109 2.31 -5.67 -15.51
N GLU A 110 3.11 -5.02 -14.70
CA GLU A 110 4.56 -4.93 -14.86
C GLU A 110 5.23 -5.16 -13.52
N THR A 111 6.39 -5.78 -13.53
CA THR A 111 7.12 -6.13 -12.30
C THR A 111 8.56 -5.65 -12.38
N ALA A 112 9.07 -5.09 -11.30
CA ALA A 112 10.48 -4.78 -11.11
C ALA A 112 11.04 -5.59 -9.93
N LEU A 113 12.34 -5.87 -9.96
CA LEU A 113 13.05 -6.63 -8.93
C LEU A 113 14.15 -5.78 -8.31
N VAL A 114 14.06 -5.63 -7.01
CA VAL A 114 15.03 -4.93 -6.15
C VAL A 114 15.61 -5.92 -5.15
N THR A 115 16.89 -5.83 -4.88
CA THR A 115 17.55 -6.59 -3.81
C THR A 115 18.17 -5.64 -2.79
N PHE A 116 18.32 -6.13 -1.57
CA PHE A 116 18.98 -5.35 -0.53
C PHE A 116 19.67 -6.23 0.51
N SER A 117 20.77 -5.72 1.00
CA SER A 117 21.57 -6.26 2.11
C SER A 117 22.19 -5.10 2.88
N ASP A 118 23.46 -4.78 2.65
CA ASP A 118 24.14 -3.57 3.14
C ASP A 118 23.80 -2.34 2.25
N GLU A 119 23.37 -2.57 1.04
CA GLU A 119 22.93 -1.57 0.07
C GLU A 119 21.74 -2.08 -0.75
N VAL A 120 21.05 -1.16 -1.44
CA VAL A 120 19.90 -1.48 -2.29
C VAL A 120 20.36 -1.49 -3.76
N ARG A 121 19.93 -2.52 -4.51
CA ARG A 121 20.22 -2.66 -5.95
C ARG A 121 18.96 -2.98 -6.74
N THR A 122 18.76 -2.34 -7.87
CA THR A 122 17.73 -2.72 -8.84
C THR A 122 18.32 -3.76 -9.78
N LEU A 123 17.84 -5.01 -9.69
CA LEU A 123 18.26 -6.09 -10.58
C LEU A 123 17.52 -6.05 -11.92
N CYS A 124 16.23 -5.74 -11.88
CA CYS A 124 15.41 -5.64 -13.07
C CYS A 124 14.48 -4.43 -12.94
N GLY A 125 14.47 -3.56 -13.94
CA GLY A 125 13.48 -2.49 -14.05
C GLY A 125 12.09 -3.04 -14.35
N PHE A 126 11.07 -2.17 -14.40
CA PHE A 126 9.73 -2.64 -14.74
C PHE A 126 9.68 -3.33 -16.10
N THR A 127 9.20 -4.56 -16.10
CA THR A 127 9.03 -5.39 -17.28
C THR A 127 7.72 -6.16 -17.24
N THR A 128 7.15 -6.42 -18.40
CA THR A 128 6.03 -7.34 -18.59
C THR A 128 6.51 -8.75 -18.96
N ASN A 129 7.81 -8.91 -19.15
CA ASN A 129 8.42 -10.19 -19.56
C ASN A 129 8.74 -11.02 -18.32
N SER A 130 8.01 -12.12 -18.15
CA SER A 130 8.18 -13.08 -17.05
C SER A 130 9.53 -13.80 -17.08
N ASP A 131 10.12 -13.99 -18.25
CA ASP A 131 11.41 -14.68 -18.37
C ASP A 131 12.55 -13.80 -17.85
N SER A 132 12.50 -12.50 -18.13
CA SER A 132 13.46 -11.53 -17.58
C SER A 132 13.40 -11.47 -16.06
N LEU A 133 12.20 -11.48 -15.50
CA LEU A 133 12.00 -11.51 -14.05
C LEU A 133 12.51 -12.83 -13.45
N SER A 134 12.18 -13.96 -14.08
CA SER A 134 12.63 -15.28 -13.66
C SER A 134 14.15 -15.42 -13.72
N ALA A 135 14.79 -14.87 -14.75
CA ALA A 135 16.25 -14.83 -14.85
C ALA A 135 16.86 -14.01 -13.71
N GLY A 136 16.29 -12.84 -13.40
CA GLY A 136 16.70 -12.01 -12.26
C GLY A 136 16.58 -12.76 -10.93
N LEU A 137 15.47 -13.46 -10.70
CA LEU A 137 15.24 -14.23 -9.47
C LEU A 137 16.20 -15.43 -9.35
N ARG A 138 16.51 -16.12 -10.45
CA ARG A 138 17.51 -17.20 -10.45
C ARG A 138 18.94 -16.72 -10.24
N SER A 139 19.22 -15.45 -10.50
CA SER A 139 20.55 -14.85 -10.24
C SER A 139 20.75 -14.41 -8.79
N LEU A 140 19.72 -14.52 -7.96
CA LEU A 140 19.81 -14.15 -6.55
C LEU A 140 20.81 -15.04 -5.83
N HIS A 141 21.69 -14.43 -5.08
CA HIS A 141 22.63 -15.09 -4.18
C HIS A 141 22.85 -14.23 -2.95
N VAL A 142 23.35 -14.85 -1.90
CA VAL A 142 23.61 -14.15 -0.64
C VAL A 142 24.69 -13.09 -0.84
N GLN A 143 24.42 -11.88 -0.41
CA GLN A 143 25.33 -10.73 -0.43
C GLN A 143 25.23 -9.97 0.90
N GLY A 144 26.39 -9.66 1.47
CA GLY A 144 26.45 -8.84 2.68
C GLY A 144 25.83 -9.46 3.93
N THR A 145 25.73 -8.68 4.98
CA THR A 145 25.24 -9.10 6.30
C THR A 145 24.17 -8.18 6.87
N GLY A 146 24.01 -6.98 6.30
CA GLY A 146 23.02 -5.97 6.70
C GLY A 146 21.61 -6.26 6.23
N ALA A 147 20.70 -5.42 6.63
CA ALA A 147 19.30 -5.44 6.20
C ALA A 147 18.76 -4.01 6.16
N VAL A 148 19.07 -3.27 5.06
CA VAL A 148 18.59 -1.90 4.84
C VAL A 148 17.19 -1.90 4.23
N ALA A 149 16.24 -2.48 4.95
CA ALA A 149 14.89 -2.71 4.44
C ALA A 149 14.13 -1.41 4.17
N LEU A 150 14.30 -0.40 5.02
CA LEU A 150 13.60 0.88 4.84
C LEU A 150 14.13 1.67 3.63
N GLU A 151 15.44 1.59 3.33
CA GLU A 151 15.99 2.15 2.08
C GLU A 151 15.44 1.40 0.86
N ALA A 152 15.30 0.07 0.95
CA ALA A 152 14.70 -0.71 -0.14
C ALA A 152 13.25 -0.33 -0.38
N VAL A 153 12.47 -0.09 0.68
CA VAL A 153 11.12 0.45 0.58
C VAL A 153 11.14 1.82 -0.08
N MET A 154 11.99 2.76 0.37
CA MET A 154 12.09 4.11 -0.21
C MET A 154 12.46 4.08 -1.70
N GLN A 155 13.44 3.26 -2.08
CA GLN A 155 13.79 3.10 -3.50
C GLN A 155 12.63 2.54 -4.31
N SER A 156 11.94 1.54 -3.78
CA SER A 156 10.76 0.94 -4.42
C SER A 156 9.63 1.97 -4.60
N LEU A 157 9.38 2.81 -3.58
CA LEU A 157 8.44 3.92 -3.65
C LEU A 157 8.83 4.91 -4.76
N ALA A 158 10.12 5.28 -4.84
CA ALA A 158 10.63 6.18 -5.88
C ALA A 158 10.49 5.59 -7.30
N MET A 159 10.62 4.27 -7.45
CA MET A 159 10.36 3.57 -8.71
C MET A 159 8.87 3.59 -9.07
N LEU A 160 8.00 3.27 -8.11
CA LEU A 160 6.54 3.26 -8.29
C LEU A 160 5.98 4.66 -8.57
N ALA A 161 6.54 5.71 -7.98
CA ALA A 161 6.13 7.10 -8.22
C ALA A 161 6.22 7.52 -9.70
N LYS A 162 7.16 6.94 -10.44
CA LYS A 162 7.37 7.21 -11.87
C LYS A 162 6.37 6.48 -12.77
N ARG A 163 5.54 5.62 -12.21
CA ARG A 163 4.53 4.88 -12.99
C ARG A 163 3.28 5.73 -13.17
N LYS A 164 2.52 5.44 -14.23
CA LYS A 164 1.28 6.16 -14.54
C LYS A 164 0.32 6.14 -13.35
N SER A 165 -0.45 7.21 -13.18
CA SER A 165 -1.36 7.38 -12.03
C SER A 165 -2.57 6.43 -12.05
N ASP A 166 -2.90 5.90 -13.23
CA ASP A 166 -3.99 4.93 -13.43
C ASP A 166 -3.60 3.50 -13.04
N ARG A 167 -2.36 3.27 -12.62
CA ARG A 167 -1.88 1.94 -12.21
C ARG A 167 -1.96 1.77 -10.70
N ARG A 168 -2.32 0.57 -10.27
CA ARG A 168 -2.22 0.19 -8.86
C ARG A 168 -0.75 -0.04 -8.52
N ARG A 169 -0.28 0.58 -7.45
CA ARG A 169 1.12 0.53 -7.00
C ARG A 169 1.24 -0.43 -5.84
N ILE A 170 2.00 -1.49 -6.03
CA ILE A 170 2.19 -2.55 -5.03
C ILE A 170 3.68 -2.77 -4.79
N LEU A 171 4.06 -2.85 -3.52
CA LEU A 171 5.36 -3.31 -3.07
C LEU A 171 5.18 -4.64 -2.32
N LEU A 172 5.88 -5.67 -2.76
CA LEU A 172 6.02 -6.93 -2.05
C LEU A 172 7.45 -7.04 -1.54
N ALA A 173 7.64 -6.91 -0.23
CA ALA A 173 8.91 -7.15 0.42
C ALA A 173 9.01 -8.62 0.87
N ILE A 174 10.15 -9.25 0.62
CA ILE A 174 10.48 -10.62 1.09
C ILE A 174 11.73 -10.50 1.96
N ALA A 175 11.53 -10.45 3.27
CA ALA A 175 12.57 -10.07 4.20
C ALA A 175 12.29 -10.54 5.64
N GLU A 176 13.27 -10.40 6.50
CA GLU A 176 13.07 -10.49 7.94
C GLU A 176 12.10 -9.38 8.43
N LYS A 177 11.52 -9.58 9.61
CA LYS A 177 10.56 -8.63 10.21
C LYS A 177 11.17 -7.26 10.54
N ARG A 178 12.47 -7.24 10.82
CA ARG A 178 13.17 -6.07 11.37
C ARG A 178 14.17 -5.50 10.40
N ASP A 179 14.12 -4.22 10.25
CA ASP A 179 15.20 -3.43 9.70
C ASP A 179 16.36 -3.34 10.70
N ARG A 180 17.59 -3.54 10.25
CA ARG A 180 18.77 -3.56 11.14
C ARG A 180 19.79 -2.48 10.83
N SER A 181 19.80 -1.96 9.64
CA SER A 181 20.93 -1.16 9.15
C SER A 181 20.49 0.12 8.42
N SER A 182 19.19 0.37 8.28
CA SER A 182 18.70 1.54 7.58
C SER A 182 19.05 2.85 8.27
N LYS A 183 19.40 3.83 7.48
CA LYS A 183 19.65 5.22 7.91
C LYS A 183 18.38 6.08 7.81
N VAL A 184 17.50 5.73 6.88
CA VAL A 184 16.21 6.41 6.72
C VAL A 184 15.30 6.08 7.91
N LYS A 185 14.55 7.08 8.37
CA LYS A 185 13.68 6.93 9.54
C LYS A 185 12.31 6.37 9.11
N PHE A 186 11.81 5.40 9.86
CA PHE A 186 10.52 4.76 9.64
C PHE A 186 9.34 5.72 9.37
N PRO A 187 9.13 6.82 10.12
CA PRO A 187 8.03 7.75 9.86
C PRO A 187 8.09 8.43 8.49
N VAL A 188 9.31 8.63 7.96
CA VAL A 188 9.50 9.20 6.61
C VAL A 188 9.03 8.22 5.54
N VAL A 189 9.42 6.94 5.69
CA VAL A 189 9.03 5.86 4.79
C VAL A 189 7.51 5.67 4.79
N LEU A 190 6.93 5.63 5.98
CA LEU A 190 5.49 5.45 6.16
C LEU A 190 4.68 6.57 5.49
N ARG A 191 5.07 7.83 5.75
CA ARG A 191 4.42 9.00 5.15
C ARG A 191 4.48 8.95 3.62
N GLU A 192 5.64 8.59 3.09
CA GLU A 192 5.83 8.51 1.64
C GLU A 192 5.00 7.40 1.00
N ALA A 193 4.94 6.21 1.62
CA ALA A 193 4.11 5.10 1.16
C ALA A 193 2.63 5.49 1.10
N GLN A 194 2.14 6.15 2.16
CA GLN A 194 0.76 6.62 2.23
C GLN A 194 0.46 7.73 1.23
N ARG A 195 1.37 8.69 1.05
CA ARG A 195 1.24 9.79 0.09
C ARG A 195 1.12 9.28 -1.36
N GLN A 196 1.86 8.23 -1.69
CA GLN A 196 1.86 7.64 -3.02
C GLN A 196 0.75 6.61 -3.24
N ASN A 197 -0.08 6.33 -2.23
CA ASN A 197 -1.09 5.26 -2.26
C ASN A 197 -0.49 3.89 -2.64
N VAL A 198 0.70 3.56 -2.13
CA VAL A 198 1.35 2.27 -2.37
C VAL A 198 0.84 1.26 -1.36
N LEU A 199 0.36 0.12 -1.85
CA LEU A 199 -0.06 -1.01 -1.05
C LEU A 199 1.16 -1.88 -0.75
N ILE A 200 1.49 -2.10 0.53
CA ILE A 200 2.68 -2.86 0.92
C ILE A 200 2.28 -4.20 1.49
N TYR A 201 2.81 -5.26 0.90
CA TYR A 201 2.80 -6.63 1.43
C TYR A 201 4.19 -7.02 1.90
N TRP A 202 4.25 -7.87 2.92
CA TRP A 202 5.52 -8.31 3.47
C TRP A 202 5.50 -9.81 3.73
N LEU A 203 6.32 -10.55 3.03
CA LEU A 203 6.55 -11.97 3.31
C LEU A 203 7.74 -12.09 4.26
N THR A 204 7.45 -12.54 5.48
CA THR A 204 8.46 -12.66 6.52
C THR A 204 8.96 -14.09 6.64
N TYR A 205 10.26 -14.26 6.73
CA TYR A 205 10.89 -15.52 7.12
C TYR A 205 11.64 -15.37 8.45
N SER A 206 11.78 -16.47 9.17
CA SER A 206 12.61 -16.50 10.39
C SER A 206 14.05 -16.85 10.02
N PRO A 207 15.05 -16.10 10.51
CA PRO A 207 16.46 -16.45 10.33
C PRO A 207 16.85 -17.75 11.06
N PHE A 208 16.00 -18.23 11.97
CA PHE A 208 16.21 -19.45 12.73
C PHE A 208 15.47 -20.64 12.10
N LEU A 209 15.57 -20.82 10.80
CA LEU A 209 15.17 -22.07 10.14
C LEU A 209 16.20 -23.16 10.40
N GLU A 210 16.30 -23.62 11.66
CA GLU A 210 16.88 -24.93 11.89
C GLU A 210 15.93 -26.01 11.33
N PRO A 211 16.46 -27.07 10.71
CA PRO A 211 15.63 -28.19 10.30
C PRO A 211 14.98 -28.78 11.56
N PHE A 212 13.70 -28.48 11.77
CA PHE A 212 12.95 -28.99 12.90
C PHE A 212 12.76 -30.50 12.75
N THR A 213 13.66 -31.28 13.34
CA THR A 213 13.43 -32.66 13.74
C THR A 213 12.87 -32.76 15.18
N ALA A 214 12.46 -31.66 15.78
CA ALA A 214 11.86 -31.64 17.11
C ALA A 214 10.34 -31.57 17.05
N ARG A 215 9.70 -32.61 17.66
CA ARG A 215 8.25 -32.70 17.90
C ARG A 215 7.72 -31.41 18.54
N PRO A 216 6.54 -30.91 18.14
CA PRO A 216 5.95 -29.72 18.75
C PRO A 216 5.67 -30.01 20.24
N LYS A 217 6.39 -29.31 21.12
CA LYS A 217 5.97 -29.19 22.52
C LYS A 217 4.67 -28.38 22.51
N THR A 218 3.57 -29.00 22.86
CA THR A 218 2.31 -28.32 23.14
C THR A 218 2.55 -27.30 24.24
N VAL A 219 2.66 -26.04 23.85
CA VAL A 219 2.55 -24.94 24.79
C VAL A 219 1.07 -24.86 25.17
N LYS A 220 0.74 -25.36 26.35
CA LYS A 220 -0.56 -25.10 26.99
C LYS A 220 -0.69 -23.60 27.15
N SER A 221 -1.50 -22.97 26.34
CA SER A 221 -1.99 -21.62 26.53
C SER A 221 -2.69 -21.58 27.90
N LYS A 222 -2.11 -20.84 28.83
CA LYS A 222 -2.78 -20.40 30.04
C LYS A 222 -3.58 -19.14 29.69
N ASP A 223 -4.88 -19.23 29.94
CA ASP A 223 -5.92 -18.20 29.96
C ASP A 223 -6.42 -17.62 28.64
N PRO A 224 -7.63 -18.08 28.19
CA PRO A 224 -8.37 -17.43 27.10
C PRO A 224 -9.33 -16.34 27.63
N LYS A 225 -8.85 -15.40 28.47
CA LYS A 225 -9.68 -14.33 29.02
C LYS A 225 -8.95 -12.99 29.09
N LYS A 226 -8.46 -12.52 27.93
CA LYS A 226 -8.03 -11.12 27.79
C LYS A 226 -8.07 -10.56 26.37
N ASP A 227 -8.79 -11.19 25.44
CA ASP A 227 -9.00 -10.65 24.09
C ASP A 227 -10.39 -10.03 24.00
N GLY A 228 -10.63 -8.95 24.73
CA GLY A 228 -11.92 -8.29 24.77
C GLY A 228 -11.91 -6.94 25.48
N GLU A 229 -10.74 -6.34 25.70
CA GLU A 229 -10.73 -4.95 26.14
C GLU A 229 -11.02 -4.03 24.96
N PRO A 230 -12.08 -3.16 25.09
CA PRO A 230 -12.30 -2.09 24.13
C PRO A 230 -11.07 -1.19 24.11
N LEU A 231 -10.67 -0.73 22.93
CA LEU A 231 -9.64 0.29 22.76
C LEU A 231 -9.91 1.45 23.73
N PRO A 232 -8.89 1.96 24.44
CA PRO A 232 -9.07 3.08 25.38
C PRO A 232 -9.72 4.27 24.68
N PRO A 233 -10.67 4.97 25.32
CA PRO A 233 -11.42 6.07 24.73
C PRO A 233 -10.60 7.33 24.41
N ASP A 234 -9.30 7.34 24.68
CA ASP A 234 -8.43 8.51 24.53
C ASP A 234 -7.63 8.58 23.23
N MET A 235 -7.99 7.81 22.21
CA MET A 235 -7.48 8.08 20.85
C MET A 235 -8.23 9.26 20.25
N ALA A 236 -8.00 10.46 20.77
CA ALA A 236 -8.43 11.69 20.15
C ALA A 236 -7.81 11.81 18.74
N PRO A 237 -8.60 12.17 17.71
CA PRO A 237 -8.10 12.36 16.37
C PRO A 237 -7.08 13.50 16.37
N GLY A 238 -5.83 13.22 16.08
CA GLY A 238 -4.78 14.23 15.93
C GLY A 238 -3.40 13.91 16.50
N ASN A 239 -3.22 12.82 17.24
CA ASN A 239 -1.93 12.56 17.90
C ASN A 239 -1.24 11.30 17.41
N LEU A 240 -0.76 11.29 16.15
CA LEU A 240 0.15 10.24 15.69
C LEU A 240 1.45 10.19 16.50
N LEU A 241 1.85 11.31 17.14
CA LEU A 241 2.98 11.31 18.04
C LEU A 241 2.74 10.34 19.23
N SER A 242 1.49 10.20 19.70
CA SER A 242 1.15 9.25 20.75
C SER A 242 1.19 7.80 20.25
N VAL A 243 0.75 7.53 19.02
CA VAL A 243 0.86 6.20 18.39
C VAL A 243 2.34 5.83 18.23
N PHE A 244 3.19 6.78 17.82
CA PHE A 244 4.63 6.55 17.70
C PHE A 244 5.34 6.42 19.05
N THR A 245 4.89 7.11 20.09
CA THR A 245 5.44 6.97 21.45
C THR A 245 5.00 5.65 22.10
N GLU A 246 3.78 5.20 21.87
CA GLU A 246 3.29 3.89 22.34
C GLU A 246 4.07 2.73 21.70
N LEU A 247 4.32 2.80 20.39
CA LEU A 247 5.16 1.84 19.66
C LEU A 247 6.62 1.86 20.10
N ALA A 248 7.15 3.01 20.51
CA ALA A 248 8.51 3.13 21.03
C ALA A 248 8.68 2.49 22.42
N HIS A 249 7.59 2.35 23.19
CA HIS A 249 7.63 1.76 24.54
C HIS A 249 7.47 0.24 24.56
N GLN A 250 6.95 -0.38 23.48
CA GLN A 250 6.70 -1.83 23.42
C GLN A 250 7.86 -2.69 22.86
N GLY A 251 9.09 -2.22 22.86
CA GLY A 251 10.23 -2.94 22.29
C GLY A 251 10.44 -2.59 20.81
N LYS A 252 11.51 -3.11 20.19
CA LYS A 252 11.90 -2.77 18.81
C LYS A 252 10.74 -3.00 17.84
N PRO A 253 10.23 -1.96 17.14
CA PRO A 253 9.04 -2.05 16.33
C PRO A 253 9.16 -3.08 15.20
N ASP A 254 8.10 -3.84 14.95
CA ASP A 254 7.97 -4.69 13.77
C ASP A 254 7.59 -3.80 12.58
N ASN A 255 8.60 -3.32 11.85
CA ASN A 255 8.42 -2.42 10.72
C ASN A 255 7.54 -3.04 9.63
N SER A 256 7.59 -4.37 9.47
CA SER A 256 6.81 -5.08 8.46
C SER A 256 5.31 -5.01 8.76
N LEU A 257 4.94 -5.26 10.01
CA LEU A 257 3.53 -5.23 10.42
C LEU A 257 2.95 -3.82 10.32
N GLU A 258 3.69 -2.81 10.76
CA GLU A 258 3.19 -1.44 10.76
C GLU A 258 3.07 -0.86 9.35
N LEU A 259 4.07 -1.07 8.47
CA LEU A 259 3.99 -0.64 7.07
C LEU A 259 2.81 -1.29 6.35
N THR A 260 2.62 -2.59 6.53
CA THR A 260 1.53 -3.31 5.85
C THR A 260 0.16 -2.87 6.35
N ARG A 261 -0.02 -2.79 7.67
CA ARG A 261 -1.30 -2.38 8.28
C ARG A 261 -1.72 -0.96 7.86
N THR A 262 -0.79 -0.02 7.88
CA THR A 262 -1.08 1.39 7.60
C THR A 262 -1.30 1.68 6.12
N THR A 263 -0.79 0.83 5.22
CA THR A 263 -1.01 0.95 3.77
C THR A 263 -2.17 0.09 3.25
N GLY A 264 -2.76 -0.78 4.10
CA GLY A 264 -3.87 -1.65 3.74
C GLY A 264 -3.47 -3.04 3.21
N GLY A 265 -2.17 -3.35 3.22
CA GLY A 265 -1.67 -4.67 2.87
C GLY A 265 -1.61 -5.61 4.08
N ARG A 266 -0.74 -6.61 4.01
CA ARG A 266 -0.63 -7.65 5.04
C ARG A 266 0.79 -8.21 5.13
N ALA A 267 1.22 -8.54 6.36
CA ALA A 267 2.42 -9.33 6.61
C ALA A 267 2.03 -10.81 6.74
N ILE A 268 2.75 -11.70 6.05
CA ILE A 268 2.55 -13.16 6.11
C ILE A 268 3.89 -13.80 6.42
N GLY A 269 3.92 -14.60 7.49
CA GLY A 269 5.09 -15.42 7.83
C GLY A 269 5.05 -16.77 7.10
N PHE A 270 6.19 -17.24 6.61
CA PHE A 270 6.31 -18.56 6.03
C PHE A 270 7.58 -19.28 6.54
N LEU A 271 7.52 -20.61 6.58
CA LEU A 271 8.60 -21.44 7.08
C LEU A 271 9.12 -22.45 6.04
N LYS A 272 8.29 -22.82 5.06
CA LYS A 272 8.60 -23.82 4.03
C LYS A 272 8.35 -23.24 2.64
N GLN A 273 8.84 -23.91 1.61
CA GLN A 273 8.67 -23.48 0.22
C GLN A 273 7.19 -23.45 -0.18
N GLU A 274 6.46 -24.50 0.11
CA GLU A 274 5.03 -24.60 -0.18
C GLU A 274 4.27 -23.43 0.45
N ALA A 275 4.64 -23.06 1.67
CA ALA A 275 4.08 -21.92 2.37
C ALA A 275 4.45 -20.56 1.74
N LEU A 276 5.59 -20.43 1.05
CA LEU A 276 5.94 -19.25 0.26
C LEU A 276 5.01 -19.11 -0.95
N GLU A 277 4.81 -20.19 -1.70
CA GLU A 277 3.92 -20.19 -2.85
C GLU A 277 2.47 -19.93 -2.44
N GLU A 278 1.99 -20.58 -1.38
CA GLU A 278 0.68 -20.33 -0.78
C GLU A 278 0.51 -18.86 -0.34
N ALA A 279 1.54 -18.28 0.26
CA ALA A 279 1.51 -16.88 0.69
C ALA A 279 1.45 -15.92 -0.52
N ILE A 280 2.18 -16.19 -1.60
CA ILE A 280 2.10 -15.42 -2.84
C ILE A 280 0.70 -15.54 -3.46
N GLN A 281 0.14 -16.75 -3.51
CA GLN A 281 -1.20 -17.00 -4.02
C GLN A 281 -2.28 -16.30 -3.18
N ALA A 282 -2.12 -16.30 -1.85
CA ALA A 282 -3.03 -15.60 -0.94
C ALA A 282 -3.01 -14.09 -1.16
N ILE A 283 -1.82 -13.50 -1.36
CA ILE A 283 -1.67 -12.07 -1.69
C ILE A 283 -2.29 -11.77 -3.07
N ALA A 284 -2.02 -12.59 -4.08
CA ALA A 284 -2.59 -12.41 -5.40
C ALA A 284 -4.13 -12.48 -5.37
N SER A 285 -4.68 -13.48 -4.69
CA SER A 285 -6.12 -13.62 -4.47
C SER A 285 -6.73 -12.40 -3.80
N GLU A 286 -6.05 -11.86 -2.78
CA GLU A 286 -6.48 -10.65 -2.09
C GLU A 286 -6.44 -9.44 -3.02
N VAL A 287 -5.31 -9.20 -3.70
CA VAL A 287 -5.12 -8.06 -4.59
C VAL A 287 -6.17 -8.00 -5.69
N HIS A 288 -6.53 -9.15 -6.27
CA HIS A 288 -7.51 -9.22 -7.36
C HIS A 288 -8.97 -9.17 -6.90
N ARG A 289 -9.24 -9.31 -5.59
CA ARG A 289 -10.59 -9.26 -5.00
C ARG A 289 -10.84 -8.03 -4.14
N GLN A 290 -9.92 -7.06 -4.16
CA GLN A 290 -10.10 -5.81 -3.42
C GLN A 290 -11.06 -4.88 -4.14
N TYR A 291 -11.98 -4.31 -3.38
CA TYR A 291 -12.74 -3.13 -3.80
C TYR A 291 -11.81 -1.91 -3.78
N ILE A 292 -11.73 -1.20 -4.88
CA ILE A 292 -10.98 0.05 -4.96
C ILE A 292 -11.90 1.20 -4.56
N VAL A 293 -12.05 1.37 -3.26
CA VAL A 293 -12.85 2.46 -2.70
C VAL A 293 -12.04 3.75 -2.78
N SER A 294 -12.67 4.82 -3.22
CA SER A 294 -12.06 6.14 -3.27
C SER A 294 -13.03 7.23 -2.84
N PHE A 295 -12.49 8.32 -2.32
CA PHE A 295 -13.27 9.50 -1.96
C PHE A 295 -12.43 10.77 -2.07
N THR A 296 -13.10 11.91 -2.23
CA THR A 296 -12.47 13.23 -2.16
C THR A 296 -12.51 13.71 -0.72
N PRO A 297 -11.34 13.87 -0.05
CA PRO A 297 -11.30 14.35 1.31
C PRO A 297 -11.80 15.78 1.40
N ARG A 298 -12.39 16.15 2.54
CA ARG A 298 -12.70 17.54 2.82
C ARG A 298 -11.40 18.32 3.01
N PRO A 299 -11.35 19.60 2.62
CA PRO A 299 -10.20 20.44 2.93
C PRO A 299 -9.89 20.40 4.42
N GLY A 300 -8.69 19.99 4.77
CA GLY A 300 -8.18 19.90 6.15
C GLY A 300 -6.93 20.75 6.31
N LYS A 301 -6.36 20.73 7.52
CA LYS A 301 -5.06 21.36 7.75
C LYS A 301 -3.98 20.57 7.02
N PRO A 302 -3.06 21.25 6.31
CA PRO A 302 -1.93 20.57 5.67
C PRO A 302 -1.16 19.71 6.68
N ALA A 303 -0.75 18.51 6.25
CA ALA A 303 -0.01 17.55 7.06
C ALA A 303 -0.75 17.05 8.32
N GLU A 304 -2.09 17.11 8.35
CA GLU A 304 -2.91 16.41 9.34
C GLU A 304 -3.12 14.95 8.92
N TYR A 305 -3.06 14.04 9.90
CA TYR A 305 -3.36 12.63 9.64
C TYR A 305 -4.84 12.36 9.84
N HIS A 306 -5.46 11.74 8.85
CA HIS A 306 -6.85 11.34 8.88
C HIS A 306 -6.95 9.82 9.01
N THR A 307 -7.79 9.35 9.91
CA THR A 307 -8.10 7.92 10.05
C THR A 307 -9.20 7.51 9.09
N ILE A 308 -9.06 6.32 8.49
CA ILE A 308 -10.07 5.73 7.62
C ILE A 308 -10.66 4.50 8.30
N ARG A 309 -11.98 4.37 8.24
CA ARG A 309 -12.70 3.16 8.63
C ARG A 309 -13.76 2.84 7.59
N ILE A 310 -13.85 1.57 7.20
CA ILE A 310 -14.90 1.07 6.29
C ILE A 310 -15.74 0.04 7.03
N GLU A 311 -17.04 0.09 6.83
CA GLU A 311 -18.03 -0.86 7.33
C GLU A 311 -18.83 -1.44 6.17
N VAL A 312 -19.31 -2.67 6.33
CA VAL A 312 -20.27 -3.29 5.41
C VAL A 312 -21.67 -3.09 6.00
N LYS A 313 -22.49 -2.32 5.29
CA LYS A 313 -23.86 -2.03 5.72
C LYS A 313 -24.70 -3.30 5.69
N ALA A 314 -25.56 -3.47 6.71
CA ALA A 314 -26.45 -4.60 6.87
C ALA A 314 -25.78 -6.00 7.01
N HIS A 315 -24.45 -6.05 7.07
CA HIS A 315 -23.66 -7.29 7.19
C HIS A 315 -22.62 -7.15 8.30
N PRO A 316 -23.02 -7.05 9.59
CA PRO A 316 -22.11 -6.89 10.71
C PRO A 316 -21.19 -8.08 10.94
N GLU A 317 -21.53 -9.25 10.39
CA GLU A 317 -20.72 -10.47 10.41
C GLU A 317 -19.50 -10.42 9.45
N LEU A 318 -19.49 -9.47 8.50
CA LEU A 318 -18.40 -9.30 7.56
C LEU A 318 -17.34 -8.34 8.13
N THR A 319 -16.09 -8.65 7.85
CA THR A 319 -14.95 -7.82 8.24
C THR A 319 -14.39 -7.10 7.02
N ALA A 320 -14.43 -5.77 7.05
CA ALA A 320 -13.78 -4.94 6.04
C ALA A 320 -12.42 -4.45 6.55
N ARG A 321 -11.36 -4.67 5.76
CA ARG A 321 -10.01 -4.22 6.04
C ARG A 321 -9.53 -3.27 4.94
N THR A 322 -9.06 -2.11 5.34
CA THR A 322 -8.47 -1.10 4.45
C THR A 322 -7.25 -0.46 5.10
N ARG A 323 -6.65 0.54 4.46
CA ARG A 323 -5.57 1.33 5.06
C ARG A 323 -6.06 2.08 6.30
N ALA A 324 -5.18 2.23 7.30
CA ALA A 324 -5.55 2.87 8.56
C ALA A 324 -5.85 4.38 8.43
N GLY A 325 -5.30 5.03 7.41
CA GLY A 325 -5.50 6.47 7.20
C GLY A 325 -4.60 7.05 6.12
N TYR A 326 -4.55 8.38 6.05
CA TYR A 326 -3.75 9.13 5.08
C TYR A 326 -3.34 10.49 5.65
N TRP A 327 -2.33 11.11 5.03
CA TRP A 327 -1.94 12.48 5.33
C TRP A 327 -2.67 13.44 4.40
N ALA A 328 -3.36 14.43 4.96
CA ALA A 328 -3.98 15.48 4.17
C ALA A 328 -2.91 16.24 3.38
N MET A 329 -3.15 16.38 2.08
CA MET A 329 -2.29 17.18 1.20
C MET A 329 -2.69 18.65 1.33
N PRO A 330 -1.74 19.58 1.17
CA PRO A 330 -2.03 21.01 1.18
C PRO A 330 -2.89 21.43 0.00
#